data_625873a0eda0d20eedba2e616187f86d
#
_entry.id   625873a0eda0d20eedba2e616187f86d
#
_cell.length_a   1.000
_cell.length_b   1.000
_cell.length_c   1.000
_cell.angle_alpha   90.00
_cell.angle_beta   90.00
_cell.angle_gamma   90.00
#
_symmetry.space_group_name_H-M   'P 1'
#
loop_
_entity.id
_entity.type
_entity.pdbx_description
1 polymer ?
#
loop_
_entity_poly.entity_id
_entity_poly.type
_entity_poly.pdbx_seq_one_letter_code
_entity_poly.pdbx_strand_id
1 'polypeptide(L)'
;AENDPYKMAEMRLEEVLDHPALFAAYPGLRDVSVAYEASSAADGDLYYGANYNAEDNVITIGNGLDEAMQLSALLHEIQHGIQNIEGFATGGNEDSRADVMQAVSQQRSLWADVYAVRRELDAGKKLDTVLEEWQEFLDAQPSAEALRIAQDPELETSVALQNMETLERQYAQLRNEGRGGTYRRLAGEVEARNTQARQGMTDAQRRATPTNQTADVAD
;
A
#
# COMPACT_ATOMS: atom_id res chain seq x y z
N ALA A 1 30.53 17.43 19.45
CA ALA A 1 29.13 17.14 19.09
C ALA A 1 28.45 18.49 18.89
N GLU A 2 28.28 18.93 17.65
CA GLU A 2 27.61 20.17 17.29
C GLU A 2 26.14 20.10 17.74
N ASN A 3 25.75 21.16 18.45
CA ASN A 3 24.35 21.42 18.76
C ASN A 3 23.64 21.70 17.42
N ASP A 4 23.04 20.69 16.83
CA ASP A 4 22.09 20.87 15.74
C ASP A 4 20.83 21.48 16.37
N PRO A 5 20.49 22.74 16.08
CA PRO A 5 19.31 23.39 16.65
C PRO A 5 17.99 22.77 16.19
N TYR A 6 18.03 21.85 15.23
CA TYR A 6 16.91 21.10 14.69
C TYR A 6 16.81 19.67 15.25
N LYS A 7 17.78 19.23 16.06
CA LYS A 7 17.72 17.92 16.72
C LYS A 7 16.73 18.00 17.87
N MET A 8 15.50 17.58 17.56
CA MET A 8 14.41 17.50 18.53
C MET A 8 14.69 16.41 19.57
N ALA A 9 14.16 16.58 20.76
CA ALA A 9 14.26 15.58 21.81
C ALA A 9 13.50 14.31 21.33
N GLU A 10 14.25 13.28 20.97
CA GLU A 10 13.70 11.96 20.76
C GLU A 10 13.35 11.35 22.13
N MET A 11 12.13 10.92 22.29
CA MET A 11 11.64 10.18 23.45
C MET A 11 11.30 8.76 23.04
N ARG A 12 11.42 7.81 23.95
CA ARG A 12 10.95 6.46 23.67
C ARG A 12 9.43 6.44 23.66
N LEU A 13 8.84 5.56 22.83
CA LEU A 13 7.39 5.44 22.74
C LEU A 13 6.75 5.12 24.11
N GLU A 14 7.42 4.32 24.95
CA GLU A 14 6.92 4.00 26.30
C GLU A 14 6.93 5.19 27.28
N GLU A 15 7.68 6.27 26.95
CA GLU A 15 7.70 7.51 27.74
C GLU A 15 6.58 8.47 27.30
N VAL A 16 6.11 8.31 26.06
CA VAL A 16 5.08 9.16 25.45
C VAL A 16 3.69 8.55 25.61
N LEU A 17 3.59 7.22 25.60
CA LEU A 17 2.31 6.49 25.61
C LEU A 17 2.26 5.51 26.79
N ASP A 18 1.35 5.72 27.73
CA ASP A 18 1.05 4.73 28.78
C ASP A 18 0.07 3.67 28.28
N HIS A 19 0.61 2.56 27.75
CA HIS A 19 -0.20 1.45 27.25
C HIS A 19 0.43 0.08 27.56
N PRO A 20 0.39 -0.39 28.82
CA PRO A 20 1.07 -1.61 29.24
C PRO A 20 0.69 -2.87 28.45
N ALA A 21 -0.59 -2.97 28.05
CA ALA A 21 -1.07 -4.09 27.25
C ALA A 21 -0.44 -4.13 25.84
N LEU A 22 -0.26 -2.97 25.19
CA LEU A 22 0.42 -2.85 23.90
C LEU A 22 1.87 -3.32 24.02
N PHE A 23 2.60 -2.80 25.00
CA PHE A 23 4.00 -3.14 25.22
C PHE A 23 4.22 -4.57 25.74
N ALA A 24 3.19 -5.21 26.31
CA ALA A 24 3.23 -6.63 26.62
C ALA A 24 3.05 -7.50 25.37
N ALA A 25 2.18 -7.07 24.43
CA ALA A 25 1.95 -7.78 23.18
C ALA A 25 3.11 -7.57 22.18
N TYR A 26 3.64 -6.34 22.11
CA TYR A 26 4.71 -5.93 21.18
C TYR A 26 5.86 -5.26 21.92
N PRO A 27 6.73 -6.05 22.61
CA PRO A 27 7.83 -5.47 23.40
C PRO A 27 8.79 -4.61 22.58
N GLY A 28 8.99 -4.92 21.30
CA GLY A 28 9.87 -4.15 20.39
C GLY A 28 9.42 -2.72 20.13
N LEU A 29 8.14 -2.40 20.37
CA LEU A 29 7.67 -1.01 20.26
C LEU A 29 8.22 -0.08 21.33
N ARG A 30 8.77 -0.60 22.44
CA ARG A 30 9.43 0.21 23.47
C ARG A 30 10.64 0.96 22.96
N ASP A 31 11.32 0.35 21.97
CA ASP A 31 12.56 0.90 21.38
C ASP A 31 12.28 1.85 20.21
N VAL A 32 11.01 2.07 19.86
CA VAL A 32 10.61 3.08 18.87
C VAL A 32 10.86 4.46 19.46
N SER A 33 11.59 5.31 18.74
CA SER A 33 11.76 6.72 19.08
C SER A 33 10.58 7.55 18.56
N VAL A 34 10.15 8.54 19.32
CA VAL A 34 9.16 9.55 18.91
C VAL A 34 9.83 10.91 18.85
N ALA A 35 9.81 11.55 17.70
CA ALA A 35 10.33 12.87 17.46
C ALA A 35 9.19 13.83 17.07
N TYR A 36 9.22 15.03 17.60
CA TYR A 36 8.29 16.09 17.20
C TYR A 36 9.02 17.05 16.27
N GLU A 37 8.64 17.12 15.01
CA GLU A 37 9.28 17.95 14.03
C GLU A 37 8.78 19.40 14.11
N ALA A 38 9.69 20.32 14.47
CA ALA A 38 9.47 21.74 14.23
C ALA A 38 9.61 21.96 12.70
N SER A 39 8.69 22.69 12.09
CA SER A 39 8.71 22.90 10.65
C SER A 39 10.11 23.22 10.14
N SER A 40 10.58 22.45 9.17
CA SER A 40 11.87 22.65 8.52
C SER A 40 11.84 23.75 7.46
N ALA A 41 10.72 24.42 7.30
CA ALA A 41 10.60 25.49 6.32
C ALA A 41 11.25 26.78 6.84
N ALA A 42 12.13 27.35 6.05
CA ALA A 42 12.71 28.68 6.28
C ALA A 42 11.64 29.80 6.42
N ASP A 43 10.38 29.46 6.15
CA ASP A 43 9.20 30.33 6.17
C ASP A 43 8.27 30.11 7.37
N GLY A 44 8.62 29.23 8.32
CA GLY A 44 7.82 29.00 9.55
C GLY A 44 6.53 28.21 9.35
N ASP A 45 6.39 27.50 8.25
CA ASP A 45 5.21 26.67 7.99
C ASP A 45 5.16 25.49 8.97
N LEU A 46 3.96 25.22 9.52
CA LEU A 46 3.72 24.11 10.44
C LEU A 46 3.56 22.80 9.65
N TYR A 47 4.22 21.73 10.10
CA TYR A 47 4.00 20.39 9.56
C TYR A 47 2.80 19.72 10.25
N TYR A 48 1.81 19.32 9.44
CA TYR A 48 0.57 18.68 9.90
C TYR A 48 0.52 17.18 9.61
N GLY A 49 1.65 16.55 9.38
CA GLY A 49 1.75 15.13 9.08
C GLY A 49 2.36 14.33 10.23
N ALA A 50 2.38 13.02 10.05
CA ALA A 50 3.18 12.08 10.82
C ALA A 50 3.68 10.99 9.90
N ASN A 51 4.75 10.27 10.30
CA ASN A 51 5.24 9.11 9.59
C ASN A 51 6.04 8.18 10.51
N TYR A 52 5.99 6.88 10.23
CA TYR A 52 6.88 5.88 10.81
C TYR A 52 7.97 5.49 9.80
N ASN A 53 9.23 5.67 10.18
CA ASN A 53 10.39 5.19 9.44
C ASN A 53 10.85 3.86 10.05
N ALA A 54 10.70 2.77 9.32
CA ALA A 54 11.04 1.43 9.78
C ALA A 54 12.57 1.18 9.81
N GLU A 55 13.37 1.88 8.98
CA GLU A 55 14.83 1.73 8.95
C GLU A 55 15.47 2.35 10.19
N ASP A 56 15.02 3.54 10.58
CA ASP A 56 15.52 4.27 11.74
C ASP A 56 14.74 3.93 13.02
N ASN A 57 13.61 3.24 12.92
CA ASN A 57 12.68 2.91 13.99
C ASN A 57 12.17 4.17 14.73
N VAL A 58 11.78 5.19 13.97
CA VAL A 58 11.36 6.50 14.46
C VAL A 58 9.95 6.84 13.98
N ILE A 59 9.11 7.31 14.88
CA ILE A 59 7.85 8.00 14.56
C ILE A 59 8.11 9.50 14.63
N THR A 60 7.85 10.20 13.54
CA THR A 60 7.91 11.66 13.50
C THR A 60 6.49 12.24 13.51
N ILE A 61 6.22 13.21 14.38
CA ILE A 61 4.93 13.87 14.50
C ILE A 61 5.10 15.37 14.24
N GLY A 62 4.28 15.92 13.36
CA GLY A 62 4.30 17.34 13.04
C GLY A 62 3.79 18.22 14.19
N ASN A 63 4.49 19.31 14.45
CA ASN A 63 4.17 20.26 15.51
C ASN A 63 2.97 21.18 15.19
N GLY A 64 2.43 21.12 13.97
CA GLY A 64 1.19 21.83 13.59
C GLY A 64 -0.08 21.14 14.09
N LEU A 65 0.02 19.89 14.58
CA LEU A 65 -1.12 19.14 15.10
C LEU A 65 -1.47 19.57 16.54
N ASP A 66 -2.75 19.67 16.85
CA ASP A 66 -3.18 19.78 18.25
C ASP A 66 -3.02 18.45 19.00
N GLU A 67 -3.13 18.45 20.32
CA GLU A 67 -2.89 17.27 21.17
C GLU A 67 -3.74 16.05 20.77
N ALA A 68 -5.01 16.26 20.41
CA ALA A 68 -5.91 15.18 20.00
C ALA A 68 -5.49 14.60 18.62
N MET A 69 -5.08 15.46 17.71
CA MET A 69 -4.55 15.06 16.40
C MET A 69 -3.19 14.38 16.53
N GLN A 70 -2.31 14.84 17.43
CA GLN A 70 -1.03 14.19 17.70
C GLN A 70 -1.23 12.75 18.23
N LEU A 71 -2.16 12.54 19.17
CA LEU A 71 -2.48 11.20 19.66
C LEU A 71 -3.04 10.31 18.55
N SER A 72 -3.95 10.85 17.74
CA SER A 72 -4.52 10.12 16.61
C SER A 72 -3.45 9.73 15.59
N ALA A 73 -2.56 10.64 15.26
CA ALA A 73 -1.43 10.39 14.37
C ALA A 73 -0.45 9.36 14.97
N LEU A 74 -0.12 9.51 16.26
CA LEU A 74 0.75 8.55 16.95
C LEU A 74 0.19 7.11 16.88
N LEU A 75 -1.12 6.93 17.11
CA LEU A 75 -1.76 5.62 17.02
C LEU A 75 -1.73 5.04 15.60
N HIS A 76 -1.83 5.90 14.59
CA HIS A 76 -1.67 5.51 13.19
C HIS A 76 -0.27 4.97 12.92
N GLU A 77 0.76 5.71 13.32
CA GLU A 77 2.16 5.33 13.07
C GLU A 77 2.58 4.11 13.91
N ILE A 78 2.04 3.95 15.12
CA ILE A 78 2.22 2.73 15.92
C ILE A 78 1.68 1.51 15.19
N GLN A 79 0.54 1.63 14.49
CA GLN A 79 -0.01 0.53 13.70
C GLN A 79 0.94 0.13 12.57
N HIS A 80 1.62 1.07 11.92
CA HIS A 80 2.67 0.76 10.95
C HIS A 80 3.88 0.05 11.59
N GLY A 81 4.24 0.43 12.81
CA GLY A 81 5.25 -0.29 13.60
C GLY A 81 4.85 -1.74 13.90
N ILE A 82 3.59 -1.98 14.26
CA ILE A 82 3.04 -3.35 14.46
C ILE A 82 3.10 -4.15 13.15
N GLN A 83 2.64 -3.57 12.04
CA GLN A 83 2.68 -4.21 10.72
C GLN A 83 4.09 -4.60 10.31
N ASN A 84 5.07 -3.76 10.60
CA ASN A 84 6.49 -4.06 10.36
C ASN A 84 6.99 -5.24 11.21
N ILE A 85 6.61 -5.30 12.49
CA ILE A 85 6.96 -6.41 13.40
C ILE A 85 6.32 -7.73 12.96
N GLU A 86 5.06 -7.68 12.54
CA GLU A 86 4.30 -8.87 12.10
C GLU A 86 4.64 -9.31 10.67
N GLY A 87 5.39 -8.51 9.91
CA GLY A 87 5.65 -8.75 8.48
C GLY A 87 4.39 -8.67 7.62
N PHE A 88 3.40 -7.92 8.08
CA PHE A 88 2.13 -7.69 7.39
C PHE A 88 2.27 -6.53 6.40
N ALA A 89 1.24 -6.32 5.54
CA ALA A 89 1.22 -5.24 4.57
C ALA A 89 1.49 -3.89 5.24
N THR A 90 2.69 -3.37 5.05
CA THR A 90 3.09 -2.05 5.55
C THR A 90 2.28 -0.96 4.86
N GLY A 91 2.09 0.17 5.55
CA GLY A 91 1.56 1.39 4.94
C GLY A 91 2.38 1.79 3.72
N GLY A 92 1.81 2.61 2.86
CA GLY A 92 2.48 3.10 1.65
C GLY A 92 2.74 4.60 1.73
N ASN A 93 3.64 5.05 0.90
CA ASN A 93 3.79 6.46 0.55
C ASN A 93 3.17 6.73 -0.84
N GLU A 94 3.24 7.98 -1.30
CA GLU A 94 2.77 8.34 -2.64
C GLU A 94 3.48 7.57 -3.77
N ASP A 95 4.70 7.07 -3.54
CA ASP A 95 5.48 6.30 -4.52
C ASP A 95 4.94 4.87 -4.66
N SER A 96 4.31 4.31 -3.61
CA SER A 96 3.66 2.99 -3.65
C SER A 96 2.59 2.89 -4.75
N ARG A 97 1.99 4.04 -5.14
CA ARG A 97 1.09 4.08 -6.30
C ARG A 97 1.79 3.78 -7.61
N ALA A 98 3.01 4.28 -7.79
CA ALA A 98 3.77 4.02 -9.02
C ALA A 98 4.06 2.52 -9.16
N ASP A 99 4.45 1.86 -8.08
CA ASP A 99 4.71 0.43 -8.05
C ASP A 99 3.45 -0.39 -8.33
N VAL A 100 2.32 -0.05 -7.70
CA VAL A 100 1.03 -0.70 -7.96
C VAL A 100 0.59 -0.48 -9.40
N MET A 101 0.69 0.74 -9.93
CA MET A 101 0.35 1.02 -11.33
C MET A 101 1.26 0.26 -12.29
N GLN A 102 2.55 0.17 -12.00
CA GLN A 102 3.50 -0.58 -12.80
C GLN A 102 3.16 -2.07 -12.79
N ALA A 103 2.89 -2.66 -11.63
CA ALA A 103 2.51 -4.07 -11.50
C ALA A 103 1.21 -4.38 -12.28
N VAL A 104 0.17 -3.56 -12.11
CA VAL A 104 -1.10 -3.73 -12.86
C VAL A 104 -0.88 -3.54 -14.36
N SER A 105 -0.04 -2.59 -14.78
CA SER A 105 0.29 -2.38 -16.19
C SER A 105 1.01 -3.57 -16.81
N GLN A 106 1.96 -4.18 -16.09
CA GLN A 106 2.67 -5.39 -16.54
C GLN A 106 1.71 -6.57 -16.68
N GLN A 107 0.85 -6.80 -15.69
CA GLN A 107 -0.16 -7.86 -15.74
C GLN A 107 -1.16 -7.64 -16.88
N ARG A 108 -1.59 -6.40 -17.10
CA ARG A 108 -2.46 -6.04 -18.22
C ARG A 108 -1.83 -6.37 -19.57
N SER A 109 -0.56 -6.02 -19.77
CA SER A 109 0.15 -6.36 -21.01
C SER A 109 0.27 -7.88 -21.18
N LEU A 110 0.62 -8.61 -20.12
CA LEU A 110 0.71 -10.05 -20.14
C LEU A 110 -0.62 -10.70 -20.58
N TRP A 111 -1.74 -10.32 -19.95
CA TRP A 111 -3.04 -10.91 -20.28
C TRP A 111 -3.60 -10.46 -21.63
N ALA A 112 -3.21 -9.28 -22.14
CA ALA A 112 -3.52 -8.86 -23.49
C ALA A 112 -2.81 -9.77 -24.53
N ASP A 113 -1.53 -10.08 -24.31
CA ASP A 113 -0.78 -11.01 -25.13
C ASP A 113 -1.37 -12.43 -25.06
N VAL A 114 -1.67 -12.92 -23.83
CA VAL A 114 -2.29 -14.24 -23.63
C VAL A 114 -3.60 -14.35 -24.39
N TYR A 115 -4.49 -13.37 -24.26
CA TYR A 115 -5.76 -13.36 -24.97
C TYR A 115 -5.59 -13.35 -26.49
N ALA A 116 -4.71 -12.49 -27.00
CA ALA A 116 -4.48 -12.38 -28.43
C ALA A 116 -3.94 -13.70 -29.02
N VAL A 117 -2.93 -14.31 -28.39
CA VAL A 117 -2.38 -15.60 -28.83
C VAL A 117 -3.43 -16.71 -28.70
N ARG A 118 -4.10 -16.82 -27.56
CA ARG A 118 -5.10 -17.87 -27.33
C ARG A 118 -6.24 -17.84 -28.35
N ARG A 119 -6.77 -16.65 -28.63
CA ARG A 119 -7.82 -16.47 -29.64
C ARG A 119 -7.44 -17.01 -31.01
N GLU A 120 -6.19 -16.77 -31.45
CA GLU A 120 -5.70 -17.25 -32.74
C GLU A 120 -5.49 -18.77 -32.74
N LEU A 121 -5.01 -19.34 -31.62
CA LEU A 121 -4.90 -20.80 -31.46
C LEU A 121 -6.27 -21.49 -31.49
N ASP A 122 -7.27 -20.94 -30.81
CA ASP A 122 -8.63 -21.47 -30.82
C ASP A 122 -9.32 -21.31 -32.19
N ALA A 123 -8.89 -20.32 -33.00
CA ALA A 123 -9.27 -20.21 -34.41
C ALA A 123 -8.60 -21.24 -35.30
N GLY A 124 -7.75 -22.12 -34.76
CA GLY A 124 -7.06 -23.20 -35.47
C GLY A 124 -5.75 -22.81 -36.12
N LYS A 125 -5.21 -21.63 -35.85
CA LYS A 125 -3.86 -21.25 -36.32
C LYS A 125 -2.80 -22.03 -35.53
N LYS A 126 -1.68 -22.31 -36.23
CA LYS A 126 -0.49 -22.86 -35.57
C LYS A 126 0.28 -21.74 -34.86
N LEU A 127 0.94 -22.08 -33.75
CA LEU A 127 1.72 -21.12 -32.97
C LEU A 127 2.77 -20.39 -33.81
N ASP A 128 3.52 -21.13 -34.65
CA ASP A 128 4.55 -20.53 -35.50
C ASP A 128 3.96 -19.44 -36.42
N THR A 129 2.76 -19.68 -36.98
CA THR A 129 2.08 -18.70 -37.84
C THR A 129 1.65 -17.47 -37.04
N VAL A 130 1.19 -17.66 -35.81
CA VAL A 130 0.83 -16.54 -34.89
C VAL A 130 2.06 -15.71 -34.58
N LEU A 131 3.19 -16.33 -34.28
CA LEU A 131 4.44 -15.63 -33.98
C LEU A 131 5.04 -14.89 -35.20
N GLU A 132 4.93 -15.48 -36.41
CA GLU A 132 5.31 -14.81 -37.65
C GLU A 132 4.47 -13.56 -37.91
N GLU A 133 3.13 -13.64 -37.75
CA GLU A 133 2.23 -12.50 -37.88
C GLU A 133 2.52 -11.41 -36.82
N TRP A 134 2.83 -11.78 -35.58
CA TRP A 134 3.19 -10.81 -34.54
C TRP A 134 4.47 -10.07 -34.92
N GLN A 135 5.50 -10.78 -35.38
CA GLN A 135 6.73 -10.15 -35.79
C GLN A 135 6.52 -9.20 -36.99
N GLU A 136 5.66 -9.59 -37.94
CA GLU A 136 5.40 -8.81 -39.16
C GLU A 136 4.61 -7.52 -38.86
N PHE A 137 3.57 -7.61 -38.00
CA PHE A 137 2.63 -6.49 -37.80
C PHE A 137 2.95 -5.61 -36.59
N LEU A 138 3.59 -6.14 -35.55
CA LEU A 138 3.84 -5.43 -34.30
C LEU A 138 5.33 -5.13 -34.04
N ASP A 139 6.24 -5.71 -34.89
CA ASP A 139 7.68 -5.70 -34.62
C ASP A 139 8.03 -6.11 -33.18
N ALA A 140 7.29 -7.07 -32.64
CA ALA A 140 7.37 -7.55 -31.29
C ALA A 140 7.11 -9.06 -31.21
N GLN A 141 7.37 -9.65 -30.06
CA GLN A 141 7.01 -11.02 -29.74
C GLN A 141 6.29 -11.05 -28.40
N PRO A 142 5.27 -11.91 -28.21
CA PRO A 142 4.70 -12.13 -26.90
C PRO A 142 5.76 -12.60 -25.90
N SER A 143 5.61 -12.26 -24.64
CA SER A 143 6.53 -12.75 -23.61
C SER A 143 6.50 -14.28 -23.53
N ALA A 144 7.61 -14.91 -23.11
CA ALA A 144 7.67 -16.35 -22.91
C ALA A 144 6.61 -16.84 -21.91
N GLU A 145 6.28 -16.03 -20.92
CA GLU A 145 5.22 -16.31 -19.94
C GLU A 145 3.83 -16.27 -20.60
N ALA A 146 3.55 -15.26 -21.42
CA ALA A 146 2.29 -15.17 -22.17
C ALA A 146 2.10 -16.39 -23.08
N LEU A 147 3.14 -16.80 -23.78
CA LEU A 147 3.10 -17.99 -24.62
C LEU A 147 2.84 -19.27 -23.82
N ARG A 148 3.49 -19.42 -22.68
CA ARG A 148 3.30 -20.58 -21.79
C ARG A 148 1.85 -20.65 -21.30
N ILE A 149 1.27 -19.54 -20.89
CA ILE A 149 -0.11 -19.47 -20.40
C ILE A 149 -1.09 -19.70 -21.55
N ALA A 150 -0.89 -19.06 -22.71
CA ALA A 150 -1.80 -19.16 -23.86
C ALA A 150 -1.84 -20.56 -24.48
N GLN A 151 -0.80 -21.38 -24.30
CA GLN A 151 -0.73 -22.76 -24.78
C GLN A 151 -1.35 -23.78 -23.80
N ASP A 152 -1.77 -23.36 -22.62
CA ASP A 152 -2.47 -24.24 -21.69
C ASP A 152 -3.79 -24.70 -22.32
N PRO A 153 -3.98 -26.01 -22.54
CA PRO A 153 -5.19 -26.54 -23.18
C PRO A 153 -6.47 -26.35 -22.34
N GLU A 154 -6.32 -26.12 -21.03
CA GLU A 154 -7.43 -25.87 -20.11
C GLU A 154 -7.83 -24.39 -20.05
N LEU A 155 -7.01 -23.48 -20.61
CA LEU A 155 -7.34 -22.07 -20.66
C LEU A 155 -8.37 -21.80 -21.76
N GLU A 156 -9.54 -21.35 -21.38
CA GLU A 156 -10.54 -20.85 -22.32
C GLU A 156 -10.25 -19.40 -22.73
N THR A 157 -10.47 -19.05 -24.00
CA THR A 157 -10.35 -17.68 -24.51
C THR A 157 -11.23 -16.69 -23.71
N SER A 158 -12.40 -17.14 -23.24
CA SER A 158 -13.30 -16.35 -22.39
C SER A 158 -12.67 -15.93 -21.06
N VAL A 159 -11.89 -16.83 -20.44
CA VAL A 159 -11.16 -16.57 -19.19
C VAL A 159 -10.02 -15.57 -19.42
N ALA A 160 -9.27 -15.74 -20.51
CA ALA A 160 -8.21 -14.80 -20.88
C ALA A 160 -8.77 -13.39 -21.15
N LEU A 161 -9.90 -13.28 -21.84
CA LEU A 161 -10.60 -12.02 -22.08
C LEU A 161 -11.06 -11.38 -20.76
N GLN A 162 -11.67 -12.14 -19.87
CA GLN A 162 -12.16 -11.65 -18.58
C GLN A 162 -11.02 -11.10 -17.70
N ASN A 163 -9.88 -11.78 -17.68
CA ASN A 163 -8.69 -11.32 -16.94
C ASN A 163 -8.16 -10.01 -17.53
N MET A 164 -8.03 -9.93 -18.84
CA MET A 164 -7.61 -8.72 -19.55
C MET A 164 -8.56 -7.55 -19.23
N GLU A 165 -9.87 -7.71 -19.38
CA GLU A 165 -10.85 -6.67 -19.11
C GLU A 165 -10.88 -6.23 -17.65
N THR A 166 -10.64 -7.17 -16.72
CA THR A 166 -10.58 -6.86 -15.30
C THR A 166 -9.37 -5.96 -14.99
N LEU A 167 -8.21 -6.29 -15.55
CA LEU A 167 -6.99 -5.48 -15.39
C LEU A 167 -7.10 -4.12 -16.08
N GLU A 168 -7.78 -4.04 -17.23
CA GLU A 168 -8.08 -2.75 -17.87
C GLU A 168 -8.94 -1.85 -16.96
N ARG A 169 -9.97 -2.41 -16.33
CA ARG A 169 -10.80 -1.67 -15.38
C ARG A 169 -10.02 -1.22 -14.16
N GLN A 170 -9.19 -2.10 -13.58
CA GLN A 170 -8.33 -1.77 -12.45
C GLN A 170 -7.34 -0.66 -12.80
N TYR A 171 -6.69 -0.75 -13.97
CA TYR A 171 -5.76 0.27 -14.41
C TYR A 171 -6.43 1.62 -14.63
N ALA A 172 -7.61 1.63 -15.28
CA ALA A 172 -8.39 2.84 -15.49
C ALA A 172 -8.83 3.46 -14.16
N GLN A 173 -9.23 2.64 -13.19
CA GLN A 173 -9.60 3.09 -11.86
C GLN A 173 -8.42 3.73 -11.13
N LEU A 174 -7.28 3.06 -11.06
CA LEU A 174 -6.04 3.60 -10.46
C LEU A 174 -5.62 4.93 -11.11
N ARG A 175 -5.76 5.02 -12.44
CA ARG A 175 -5.45 6.25 -13.19
C ARG A 175 -6.38 7.41 -12.82
N ASN A 176 -7.67 7.14 -12.64
CA ASN A 176 -8.69 8.14 -12.35
C ASN A 176 -8.68 8.61 -10.89
N GLU A 177 -8.29 7.75 -9.96
CA GLU A 177 -8.29 8.05 -8.52
C GLU A 177 -7.19 9.03 -8.09
N GLY A 178 -6.17 9.22 -8.90
CA GLY A 178 -5.02 10.03 -8.54
C GLY A 178 -4.17 9.41 -7.41
N ARG A 179 -3.20 10.18 -6.89
CA ARG A 179 -2.24 9.68 -5.90
C ARG A 179 -2.91 9.28 -4.57
N GLY A 180 -3.81 10.11 -4.06
CA GLY A 180 -4.45 9.89 -2.76
C GLY A 180 -5.44 8.71 -2.72
N GLY A 181 -6.04 8.32 -3.86
CA GLY A 181 -7.02 7.24 -3.89
C GLY A 181 -6.40 5.85 -3.72
N THR A 182 -5.27 5.61 -4.37
CA THR A 182 -4.52 4.35 -4.23
C THR A 182 -3.99 4.18 -2.81
N TYR A 183 -3.34 5.24 -2.26
CA TYR A 183 -2.84 5.26 -0.90
C TYR A 183 -3.92 4.87 0.13
N ARG A 184 -5.12 5.46 0.01
CA ARG A 184 -6.24 5.18 0.94
C ARG A 184 -6.69 3.73 0.98
N ARG A 185 -6.42 2.94 -0.07
CA ARG A 185 -6.82 1.53 -0.16
C ARG A 185 -5.72 0.53 0.15
N LEU A 186 -4.51 0.97 0.41
CA LEU A 186 -3.47 0.08 0.90
C LEU A 186 -3.92 -0.54 2.23
N ALA A 187 -3.84 -1.86 2.33
CA ALA A 187 -4.34 -2.59 3.51
C ALA A 187 -3.76 -2.04 4.81
N GLY A 188 -2.45 -1.72 4.84
CA GLY A 188 -1.81 -1.11 5.99
C GLY A 188 -2.39 0.25 6.37
N GLU A 189 -2.71 1.08 5.39
CA GLU A 189 -3.33 2.39 5.62
C GLU A 189 -4.78 2.27 6.12
N VAL A 190 -5.56 1.34 5.56
CA VAL A 190 -6.93 1.06 6.01
C VAL A 190 -6.93 0.63 7.47
N GLU A 191 -6.01 -0.26 7.85
CA GLU A 191 -5.87 -0.75 9.23
C GLU A 191 -5.43 0.36 10.19
N ALA A 192 -4.45 1.19 9.80
CA ALA A 192 -3.98 2.30 10.62
C ALA A 192 -5.09 3.35 10.86
N ARG A 193 -5.85 3.73 9.82
CA ARG A 193 -7.01 4.61 9.98
C ARG A 193 -8.14 3.98 10.79
N ASN A 194 -8.33 2.66 10.67
CA ASN A 194 -9.29 1.94 11.51
C ASN A 194 -8.91 1.99 13.00
N THR A 195 -7.61 1.91 13.32
CA THR A 195 -7.10 2.11 14.68
C THR A 195 -7.44 3.51 15.20
N GLN A 196 -7.24 4.55 14.39
CA GLN A 196 -7.65 5.92 14.73
C GLN A 196 -9.17 6.04 14.99
N ALA A 197 -9.98 5.48 14.10
CA ALA A 197 -11.45 5.52 14.22
C ALA A 197 -11.96 4.86 15.52
N ARG A 198 -11.21 3.90 16.05
CA ARG A 198 -11.56 3.13 17.25
C ARG A 198 -10.96 3.69 18.55
N GLN A 199 -10.14 4.73 18.49
CA GLN A 199 -9.43 5.25 19.69
C GLN A 199 -10.40 5.67 20.80
N GLY A 200 -11.54 6.26 20.48
CA GLY A 200 -12.56 6.70 21.44
C GLY A 200 -13.51 5.60 21.96
N MET A 201 -13.40 4.36 21.45
CA MET A 201 -14.28 3.27 21.86
C MET A 201 -13.85 2.67 23.20
N THR A 202 -14.84 2.33 24.03
CA THR A 202 -14.62 1.48 25.21
C THR A 202 -14.31 0.05 24.80
N ASP A 203 -13.73 -0.75 25.70
CA ASP A 203 -13.45 -2.16 25.45
C ASP A 203 -14.71 -2.98 25.10
N ALA A 204 -15.84 -2.63 25.70
CA ALA A 204 -17.12 -3.27 25.40
C ALA A 204 -17.56 -2.96 23.96
N GLN A 205 -17.41 -1.70 23.53
CA GLN A 205 -17.72 -1.28 22.16
C GLN A 205 -16.79 -1.96 21.15
N ARG A 206 -15.46 -1.99 21.41
CA ARG A 206 -14.50 -2.65 20.55
C ARG A 206 -14.81 -4.12 20.35
N ARG A 207 -15.20 -4.84 21.43
CA ARG A 207 -15.61 -6.24 21.35
C ARG A 207 -16.92 -6.46 20.61
N ALA A 208 -17.84 -5.51 20.69
CA ALA A 208 -19.15 -5.60 20.05
C ALA A 208 -19.12 -5.19 18.55
N THR A 209 -18.10 -4.44 18.13
CA THR A 209 -18.02 -3.89 16.78
C THR A 209 -16.83 -4.53 16.04
N PRO A 210 -17.07 -5.44 15.10
CA PRO A 210 -16.03 -6.01 14.23
C PRO A 210 -15.23 -4.92 13.50
N THR A 211 -13.95 -5.18 13.23
CA THR A 211 -13.03 -4.21 12.62
C THR A 211 -13.49 -3.76 11.23
N ASN A 212 -14.08 -4.64 10.43
CA ASN A 212 -14.61 -4.32 9.12
C ASN A 212 -15.82 -3.35 9.13
N GLN A 213 -16.47 -3.15 10.27
CA GLN A 213 -17.56 -2.16 10.40
C GLN A 213 -17.07 -0.74 10.68
N THR A 214 -15.80 -0.59 11.03
CA THR A 214 -15.18 0.71 11.31
C THR A 214 -14.12 1.09 10.26
N ALA A 215 -13.80 0.19 9.35
CA ALA A 215 -12.95 0.48 8.21
C ALA A 215 -13.65 1.47 7.26
N ASP A 216 -12.90 2.42 6.75
CA ASP A 216 -13.40 3.47 5.84
C ASP A 216 -13.43 3.04 4.36
N VAL A 217 -12.84 1.88 4.07
CA VAL A 217 -12.86 1.23 2.76
C VAL A 217 -13.35 -0.20 2.95
N ALA A 218 -14.33 -0.62 2.16
CA ALA A 218 -14.79 -2.00 2.15
C ALA A 218 -13.74 -2.91 1.49
N ASP A 219 -13.60 -4.13 2.05
CA ASP A 219 -12.78 -5.20 1.47
C ASP A 219 -13.27 -5.63 0.08
#